data_38e9af84d15ee94905e39962a0156571
#
_entry.id   38e9af84d15ee94905e39962a0156571
#
_cell.length_a   1.000
_cell.length_b   1.000
_cell.length_c   1.000
_cell.angle_alpha   90.00
_cell.angle_beta   90.00
_cell.angle_gamma   90.00
#
_symmetry.space_group_name_H-M   'P 1'
#
loop_
_entity.id
_entity.type
_entity.pdbx_description
1 polymer ?
#
loop_
_entity_poly.entity_id
_entity_poly.type
_entity_poly.pdbx_seq_one_letter_code
_entity_poly.pdbx_strand_id
1 'polypeptide(L)'
;MRLLSSLIIVLLFVFIGCKNDCPCDSVESNNTKKIIKPNIEDKIANLEDSGNNQVIVVAHRGDWRHAPENSLQAIQNCIDMGIDMVEIDIRETKDGQLVLMHDKTIDRTTNGEGLINEWTLDSLKTLRLVDGLGVATQHKIPTLKEALEVSKDKILVNLDKSYEIFDKCYEIILETGTQNQVIIKGSKQLSEVKKEFGNYLNKVHFMPIISLPDKDAKTTVEAYLSSNEIPIAFEFTVANDTITFINEFKEIRERGASIWVNALWPQHNAGHDDEKAVQDLSVYDWFIENNIDIIQTDRPQLLLSYLRSKKLHD
;
A
#
# COMPACT_ATOMS: atom_id res chain seq x y z
N MET A 1 -64.44 -42.47 -16.43
CA MET A 1 -63.96 -43.56 -15.55
C MET A 1 -62.84 -44.30 -16.26
N ARG A 2 -61.62 -44.01 -15.97
CA ARG A 2 -60.46 -44.86 -16.24
C ARG A 2 -59.41 -44.57 -15.19
N LEU A 3 -59.15 -45.51 -14.31
CA LEU A 3 -58.14 -45.55 -13.31
C LEU A 3 -56.75 -45.78 -14.02
N LEU A 4 -55.76 -44.95 -13.70
CA LEU A 4 -54.38 -45.25 -13.98
C LEU A 4 -53.68 -45.53 -12.63
N SER A 5 -53.28 -46.78 -12.47
CA SER A 5 -52.49 -47.28 -11.37
C SER A 5 -51.01 -46.89 -11.56
N SER A 6 -50.44 -46.18 -10.57
CA SER A 6 -49.03 -45.85 -10.52
C SER A 6 -48.22 -47.02 -9.99
N LEU A 7 -47.28 -47.48 -10.78
CA LEU A 7 -46.31 -48.53 -10.45
C LEU A 7 -45.12 -47.88 -9.75
N ILE A 8 -44.90 -48.19 -8.46
CA ILE A 8 -43.72 -47.77 -7.70
C ILE A 8 -42.66 -48.86 -7.87
N ILE A 9 -41.58 -48.53 -8.55
CA ILE A 9 -40.39 -49.39 -8.66
C ILE A 9 -39.46 -49.04 -7.50
N VAL A 10 -39.31 -49.97 -6.55
CA VAL A 10 -38.29 -49.90 -5.47
C VAL A 10 -37.00 -50.53 -6.00
N LEU A 11 -35.97 -49.73 -6.20
CA LEU A 11 -34.63 -50.19 -6.51
C LEU A 11 -33.89 -50.50 -5.20
N LEU A 12 -33.68 -51.79 -4.93
CA LEU A 12 -32.79 -52.26 -3.87
C LEU A 12 -31.34 -52.18 -4.34
N PHE A 13 -30.54 -51.29 -3.73
CA PHE A 13 -29.09 -51.30 -3.90
C PHE A 13 -28.47 -52.32 -2.91
N VAL A 14 -27.91 -53.41 -3.45
CA VAL A 14 -27.07 -54.35 -2.69
C VAL A 14 -25.66 -53.80 -2.67
N PHE A 15 -25.17 -53.39 -1.48
CA PHE A 15 -23.77 -53.04 -1.29
C PHE A 15 -22.95 -54.33 -1.13
N ILE A 16 -22.17 -54.66 -2.14
CA ILE A 16 -21.11 -55.71 -2.04
C ILE A 16 -19.86 -55.00 -1.53
N GLY A 17 -19.51 -55.23 -0.27
CA GLY A 17 -18.27 -54.73 0.32
C GLY A 17 -17.07 -55.53 -0.19
N CYS A 18 -16.23 -54.93 -1.01
CA CYS A 18 -14.87 -55.46 -1.25
C CYS A 18 -13.94 -54.90 -0.18
N LYS A 19 -13.48 -55.73 0.73
CA LYS A 19 -12.27 -55.50 1.52
C LYS A 19 -11.06 -55.70 0.61
N ASN A 20 -10.46 -54.59 0.19
CA ASN A 20 -9.09 -54.63 -0.31
C ASN A 20 -8.24 -53.82 0.67
N ASP A 21 -7.43 -54.48 1.44
CA ASP A 21 -6.34 -53.90 2.21
C ASP A 21 -5.28 -53.39 1.23
N CYS A 22 -5.31 -52.06 0.96
CA CYS A 22 -4.17 -51.36 0.38
C CYS A 22 -3.29 -50.89 1.53
N PRO A 23 -1.98 -51.20 1.52
CA PRO A 23 -1.06 -50.56 2.45
C PRO A 23 -0.98 -49.07 2.11
N CYS A 24 -1.48 -48.22 3.01
CA CYS A 24 -1.20 -46.80 2.97
C CYS A 24 0.27 -46.60 3.27
N ASP A 25 1.08 -46.47 2.24
CA ASP A 25 2.39 -45.85 2.38
C ASP A 25 2.18 -44.47 3.00
N SER A 26 2.81 -44.27 4.15
CA SER A 26 2.88 -42.98 4.84
C SER A 26 3.45 -41.92 3.88
N VAL A 27 2.57 -41.12 3.29
CA VAL A 27 2.99 -39.91 2.61
C VAL A 27 3.61 -39.04 3.68
N GLU A 28 4.92 -38.92 3.66
CA GLU A 28 5.67 -37.96 4.43
C GLU A 28 5.01 -36.58 4.23
N SER A 29 4.60 -36.03 5.33
CA SER A 29 4.09 -34.64 5.38
C SER A 29 5.15 -33.73 4.76
N ASN A 30 4.90 -33.26 3.55
CA ASN A 30 5.66 -32.20 2.96
C ASN A 30 5.70 -31.05 3.99
N ASN A 31 6.89 -30.81 4.50
CA ASN A 31 7.24 -29.66 5.31
C ASN A 31 6.99 -28.40 4.45
N THR A 32 5.75 -27.95 4.39
CA THR A 32 5.47 -26.58 3.93
C THR A 32 6.18 -25.68 4.92
N LYS A 33 7.34 -25.18 4.52
CA LYS A 33 8.02 -24.08 5.24
C LYS A 33 6.94 -23.04 5.51
N LYS A 34 6.56 -22.87 6.78
CA LYS A 34 5.68 -21.81 7.22
C LYS A 34 6.39 -20.52 6.82
N ILE A 35 5.86 -19.81 5.84
CA ILE A 35 6.36 -18.48 5.48
C ILE A 35 6.16 -17.64 6.74
N ILE A 36 7.24 -17.31 7.42
CA ILE A 36 7.23 -16.41 8.57
C ILE A 36 7.08 -15.03 7.94
N LYS A 37 5.92 -14.39 8.13
CA LYS A 37 5.73 -13.00 7.67
C LYS A 37 6.68 -12.11 8.48
N PRO A 38 7.38 -11.15 7.83
CA PRO A 38 8.20 -10.18 8.52
C PRO A 38 7.37 -9.47 9.60
N ASN A 39 7.95 -9.29 10.78
CA ASN A 39 7.32 -8.49 11.82
C ASN A 39 7.50 -7.00 11.51
N ILE A 40 6.92 -6.12 12.30
CA ILE A 40 7.01 -4.67 12.04
C ILE A 40 8.44 -4.15 12.23
N GLU A 41 9.20 -4.73 13.14
CA GLU A 41 10.61 -4.36 13.39
C GLU A 41 11.48 -4.67 12.16
N ASP A 42 11.27 -5.82 11.50
CA ASP A 42 11.97 -6.16 10.26
C ASP A 42 11.61 -5.18 9.13
N LYS A 43 10.34 -4.79 9.02
CA LYS A 43 9.88 -3.82 8.02
C LYS A 43 10.46 -2.42 8.26
N ILE A 44 10.51 -1.99 9.52
CA ILE A 44 11.15 -0.72 9.90
C ILE A 44 12.64 -0.77 9.59
N ALA A 45 13.33 -1.85 9.97
CA ALA A 45 14.75 -2.02 9.68
C ALA A 45 15.05 -2.01 8.17
N ASN A 46 14.19 -2.66 7.36
CA ASN A 46 14.32 -2.61 5.90
C ASN A 46 14.09 -1.20 5.33
N LEU A 47 13.16 -0.45 5.90
CA LEU A 47 12.90 0.92 5.49
C LEU A 47 14.07 1.85 5.83
N GLU A 48 14.74 1.63 6.97
CA GLU A 48 15.86 2.44 7.45
C GLU A 48 17.21 2.07 6.80
N ASP A 49 17.29 0.94 6.09
CA ASP A 49 18.51 0.46 5.41
C ASP A 49 18.41 0.60 3.89
N SER A 50 18.72 1.78 3.36
CA SER A 50 18.78 2.04 1.91
C SER A 50 19.85 1.21 1.18
N GLY A 51 20.74 0.52 1.90
CA GLY A 51 21.80 -0.33 1.34
C GLY A 51 21.40 -1.78 1.14
N ASN A 52 20.27 -2.24 1.69
CA ASN A 52 19.85 -3.63 1.55
C ASN A 52 19.33 -3.94 0.13
N ASN A 53 19.17 -5.23 -0.19
CA ASN A 53 18.70 -5.68 -1.50
C ASN A 53 17.22 -6.06 -1.52
N GLN A 54 16.49 -5.85 -0.42
CA GLN A 54 15.05 -6.12 -0.37
C GLN A 54 14.29 -4.95 -0.98
N VAL A 55 13.24 -5.24 -1.75
CA VAL A 55 12.36 -4.22 -2.33
C VAL A 55 11.09 -4.15 -1.50
N ILE A 56 10.77 -2.96 -1.01
CA ILE A 56 9.58 -2.66 -0.22
C ILE A 56 8.37 -2.52 -1.16
N VAL A 57 7.32 -3.28 -0.88
CA VAL A 57 6.05 -3.22 -1.63
C VAL A 57 5.06 -2.32 -0.90
N VAL A 58 4.60 -1.28 -1.58
CA VAL A 58 3.59 -0.35 -1.07
C VAL A 58 2.27 -0.54 -1.81
N ALA A 59 1.19 -0.85 -1.09
CA ALA A 59 -0.14 -0.97 -1.68
C ALA A 59 -0.81 0.41 -1.70
N HIS A 60 -1.08 0.96 -2.89
CA HIS A 60 -1.76 2.22 -3.13
C HIS A 60 -3.23 2.14 -2.67
N ARG A 61 -3.62 2.94 -1.69
CA ARG A 61 -4.94 2.94 -1.04
C ARG A 61 -5.35 1.58 -0.46
N GLY A 62 -4.35 0.75 -0.11
CA GLY A 62 -4.54 -0.64 0.31
C GLY A 62 -4.83 -1.60 -0.85
N ASP A 63 -5.35 -2.79 -0.55
CA ASP A 63 -5.76 -3.77 -1.57
C ASP A 63 -7.15 -3.42 -2.14
N TRP A 64 -7.22 -2.30 -2.87
CA TRP A 64 -8.48 -1.76 -3.38
C TRP A 64 -9.14 -2.62 -4.48
N ARG A 65 -8.45 -3.59 -5.02
CA ARG A 65 -9.02 -4.51 -6.01
C ARG A 65 -9.92 -5.58 -5.38
N HIS A 66 -9.75 -5.86 -4.09
CA HIS A 66 -10.54 -6.87 -3.37
C HIS A 66 -11.38 -6.27 -2.23
N ALA A 67 -11.23 -4.97 -1.93
CA ALA A 67 -12.01 -4.22 -0.97
C ALA A 67 -12.12 -2.76 -1.44
N PRO A 68 -13.04 -1.93 -0.91
CA PRO A 68 -13.04 -0.50 -1.24
C PRO A 68 -11.71 0.17 -0.93
N GLU A 69 -11.26 1.08 -1.81
CA GLU A 69 -10.04 1.88 -1.56
C GLU A 69 -10.13 2.64 -0.23
N ASN A 70 -8.99 2.84 0.44
CA ASN A 70 -8.94 3.56 1.71
C ASN A 70 -9.87 2.97 2.80
N SER A 71 -10.15 1.66 2.76
CA SER A 71 -10.96 0.97 3.78
C SER A 71 -10.10 0.18 4.75
N LEU A 72 -10.61 -0.07 5.97
CA LEU A 72 -9.94 -0.95 6.93
C LEU A 72 -9.75 -2.37 6.39
N GLN A 73 -10.68 -2.85 5.55
CA GLN A 73 -10.56 -4.15 4.92
C GLN A 73 -9.41 -4.20 3.89
N ALA A 74 -9.24 -3.13 3.09
CA ALA A 74 -8.11 -3.04 2.15
C ALA A 74 -6.77 -3.05 2.88
N ILE A 75 -6.66 -2.38 4.03
CA ILE A 75 -5.49 -2.42 4.91
C ILE A 75 -5.28 -3.83 5.47
N GLN A 76 -6.34 -4.47 6.00
CA GLN A 76 -6.26 -5.82 6.56
C GLN A 76 -5.82 -6.85 5.51
N ASN A 77 -6.32 -6.75 4.28
CA ASN A 77 -5.88 -7.62 3.18
C ASN A 77 -4.37 -7.50 2.93
N CYS A 78 -3.82 -6.27 2.96
CA CYS A 78 -2.38 -6.04 2.83
C CYS A 78 -1.58 -6.69 3.97
N ILE A 79 -2.06 -6.58 5.21
CA ILE A 79 -1.46 -7.25 6.37
C ILE A 79 -1.47 -8.78 6.17
N ASP A 80 -2.60 -9.33 5.72
CA ASP A 80 -2.76 -10.77 5.51
C ASP A 80 -1.91 -11.30 4.37
N MET A 81 -1.66 -10.51 3.33
CA MET A 81 -0.73 -10.84 2.23
C MET A 81 0.75 -10.76 2.64
N GLY A 82 1.06 -10.01 3.71
CA GLY A 82 2.44 -9.73 4.13
C GLY A 82 3.09 -8.58 3.36
N ILE A 83 2.28 -7.63 2.87
CA ILE A 83 2.74 -6.37 2.26
C ILE A 83 3.48 -5.53 3.30
N ASP A 84 4.52 -4.80 2.89
CA ASP A 84 5.36 -4.02 3.81
C ASP A 84 4.68 -2.74 4.25
N MET A 85 4.06 -2.03 3.33
CA MET A 85 3.48 -0.71 3.56
C MET A 85 2.14 -0.55 2.85
N VAL A 86 1.21 0.16 3.48
CA VAL A 86 0.05 0.70 2.78
C VAL A 86 0.18 2.21 2.62
N GLU A 87 -0.19 2.73 1.48
CA GLU A 87 -0.42 4.16 1.28
C GLU A 87 -1.92 4.43 1.45
N ILE A 88 -2.26 5.52 2.16
CA ILE A 88 -3.62 5.97 2.42
C ILE A 88 -3.74 7.48 2.32
N ASP A 89 -4.87 7.96 1.82
CA ASP A 89 -5.16 9.38 1.60
C ASP A 89 -5.93 9.98 2.76
N ILE A 90 -5.53 11.16 3.22
CA ILE A 90 -6.14 11.83 4.36
C ILE A 90 -6.93 13.07 3.93
N ARG A 91 -8.14 13.21 4.47
CA ARG A 91 -8.99 14.41 4.34
C ARG A 91 -9.56 14.81 5.69
N GLU A 92 -9.87 16.10 5.80
CA GLU A 92 -10.50 16.68 6.98
C GLU A 92 -11.99 16.89 6.74
N THR A 93 -12.80 16.50 7.72
CA THR A 93 -14.25 16.69 7.75
C THR A 93 -14.62 18.12 8.22
N LYS A 94 -15.90 18.48 8.12
CA LYS A 94 -16.43 19.75 8.61
C LYS A 94 -16.15 20.02 10.10
N ASP A 95 -16.17 18.99 10.90
CA ASP A 95 -15.92 19.01 12.36
C ASP A 95 -14.48 18.70 12.74
N GLY A 96 -13.56 18.77 11.76
CA GLY A 96 -12.11 18.69 11.98
C GLY A 96 -11.57 17.28 12.22
N GLN A 97 -12.36 16.23 11.95
CA GLN A 97 -11.90 14.85 12.06
C GLN A 97 -11.13 14.43 10.82
N LEU A 98 -10.07 13.63 10.99
CA LEU A 98 -9.31 13.09 9.87
C LEU A 98 -9.86 11.72 9.44
N VAL A 99 -10.19 11.61 8.16
CA VAL A 99 -10.77 10.39 7.56
C VAL A 99 -10.00 9.98 6.32
N LEU A 100 -10.12 8.71 5.93
CA LEU A 100 -9.49 8.18 4.74
C LEU A 100 -10.36 8.47 3.51
N MET A 101 -9.84 9.28 2.59
CA MET A 101 -10.52 9.61 1.33
C MET A 101 -9.54 10.26 0.36
N HIS A 102 -9.53 9.78 -0.90
CA HIS A 102 -8.68 10.38 -1.93
C HIS A 102 -9.24 11.72 -2.44
N ASP A 103 -10.48 11.72 -2.90
CA ASP A 103 -11.08 12.86 -3.58
C ASP A 103 -11.51 13.96 -2.59
N LYS A 104 -11.72 15.16 -3.08
CA LYS A 104 -12.34 16.23 -2.30
C LYS A 104 -13.84 16.03 -2.09
N THR A 105 -14.47 15.22 -2.95
CA THR A 105 -15.87 14.80 -2.88
C THR A 105 -15.99 13.34 -2.49
N ILE A 106 -17.15 12.97 -1.98
CA ILE A 106 -17.43 11.58 -1.55
C ILE A 106 -18.10 10.74 -2.64
N ASP A 107 -18.40 11.33 -3.81
CA ASP A 107 -19.28 10.79 -4.85
C ASP A 107 -18.76 9.49 -5.47
N ARG A 108 -17.47 9.41 -5.75
CA ARG A 108 -16.89 8.24 -6.45
C ARG A 108 -16.76 7.02 -5.56
N THR A 109 -16.48 7.21 -4.28
CA THR A 109 -16.09 6.10 -3.37
C THR A 109 -17.13 5.80 -2.31
N THR A 110 -18.29 6.51 -2.33
CA THR A 110 -19.39 6.26 -1.38
C THR A 110 -20.75 6.28 -2.08
N ASN A 111 -21.78 5.93 -1.32
CA ASN A 111 -23.18 6.09 -1.75
C ASN A 111 -23.77 7.47 -1.40
N GLY A 112 -22.93 8.46 -1.06
CA GLY A 112 -23.30 9.86 -0.85
C GLY A 112 -22.73 10.77 -1.94
N GLU A 113 -23.01 12.08 -1.86
CA GLU A 113 -22.57 13.10 -2.81
C GLU A 113 -22.16 14.38 -2.09
N GLY A 114 -21.22 15.15 -2.66
CA GLY A 114 -20.78 16.47 -2.19
C GLY A 114 -19.38 16.49 -1.60
N LEU A 115 -18.97 17.69 -1.12
CA LEU A 115 -17.65 17.94 -0.59
C LEU A 115 -17.48 17.36 0.81
N ILE A 116 -16.38 16.65 1.05
CA ILE A 116 -16.11 15.97 2.33
C ILE A 116 -16.04 16.96 3.52
N ASN A 117 -15.53 18.16 3.29
CA ASN A 117 -15.44 19.22 4.31
C ASN A 117 -16.78 19.91 4.65
N GLU A 118 -17.88 19.50 4.00
CA GLU A 118 -19.24 19.91 4.35
C GLU A 118 -19.95 18.88 5.23
N TRP A 119 -19.37 17.68 5.40
CA TRP A 119 -19.90 16.57 6.18
C TRP A 119 -19.20 16.46 7.54
N THR A 120 -19.98 16.24 8.59
CA THR A 120 -19.42 15.83 9.90
C THR A 120 -19.06 14.33 9.88
N LEU A 121 -18.17 13.90 10.78
CA LEU A 121 -17.83 12.48 10.91
C LEU A 121 -19.06 11.60 11.12
N ASP A 122 -19.95 12.00 12.02
CA ASP A 122 -21.18 11.23 12.30
C ASP A 122 -22.03 11.03 11.05
N SER A 123 -22.18 12.08 10.23
CA SER A 123 -22.89 12.01 8.95
C SER A 123 -22.19 11.07 7.96
N LEU A 124 -20.87 11.18 7.82
CA LEU A 124 -20.06 10.30 6.95
C LEU A 124 -20.16 8.83 7.37
N LYS A 125 -20.17 8.56 8.68
CA LYS A 125 -20.31 7.18 9.21
C LYS A 125 -21.68 6.53 8.90
N THR A 126 -22.68 7.29 8.45
CA THR A 126 -23.95 6.71 7.94
C THR A 126 -23.81 6.14 6.53
N LEU A 127 -22.85 6.64 5.74
CA LEU A 127 -22.61 6.23 4.36
C LEU A 127 -21.91 4.87 4.29
N ARG A 128 -21.90 4.30 3.08
CA ARG A 128 -21.19 3.07 2.73
C ARG A 128 -20.17 3.37 1.65
N LEU A 129 -18.98 2.77 1.79
CA LEU A 129 -18.02 2.74 0.71
C LEU A 129 -18.54 1.86 -0.43
N VAL A 130 -18.22 2.25 -1.67
CA VAL A 130 -18.47 1.44 -2.86
C VAL A 130 -17.20 0.72 -3.28
N ASP A 131 -17.35 -0.42 -3.93
CA ASP A 131 -16.23 -1.14 -4.54
C ASP A 131 -15.80 -0.52 -5.88
N GLY A 132 -14.79 -1.09 -6.52
CA GLY A 132 -14.29 -0.64 -7.83
C GLY A 132 -15.31 -0.68 -8.98
N LEU A 133 -16.46 -1.32 -8.78
CA LEU A 133 -17.57 -1.37 -9.72
C LEU A 133 -18.70 -0.38 -9.37
N GLY A 134 -18.53 0.42 -8.31
CA GLY A 134 -19.52 1.37 -7.83
C GLY A 134 -20.66 0.73 -7.02
N VAL A 135 -20.51 -0.53 -6.57
CA VAL A 135 -21.52 -1.22 -5.76
C VAL A 135 -21.28 -0.92 -4.28
N ALA A 136 -22.34 -0.47 -3.59
CA ALA A 136 -22.28 -0.18 -2.16
C ALA A 136 -21.99 -1.47 -1.34
N THR A 137 -20.97 -1.38 -0.49
CA THR A 137 -20.54 -2.48 0.38
C THR A 137 -21.05 -2.30 1.81
N GLN A 138 -20.64 -3.18 2.72
CA GLN A 138 -20.89 -2.99 4.16
C GLN A 138 -19.85 -2.07 4.84
N HIS A 139 -18.75 -1.73 4.17
CA HIS A 139 -17.66 -0.95 4.74
C HIS A 139 -18.01 0.52 4.86
N LYS A 140 -17.47 1.16 5.89
CA LYS A 140 -17.65 2.59 6.17
C LYS A 140 -16.36 3.35 5.96
N ILE A 141 -16.46 4.68 5.80
CA ILE A 141 -15.29 5.56 5.72
C ILE A 141 -14.55 5.48 7.07
N PRO A 142 -13.25 5.08 7.08
CA PRO A 142 -12.47 5.03 8.31
C PRO A 142 -11.98 6.44 8.73
N THR A 143 -11.75 6.62 10.03
CA THR A 143 -10.89 7.69 10.52
C THR A 143 -9.41 7.30 10.39
N LEU A 144 -8.50 8.29 10.39
CA LEU A 144 -7.06 8.03 10.45
C LEU A 144 -6.71 7.20 11.70
N LYS A 145 -7.33 7.52 12.84
CA LYS A 145 -7.11 6.77 14.07
C LYS A 145 -7.44 5.28 13.92
N GLU A 146 -8.63 4.96 13.40
CA GLU A 146 -9.04 3.56 13.15
C GLU A 146 -8.05 2.84 12.21
N ALA A 147 -7.56 3.53 11.17
CA ALA A 147 -6.58 2.97 10.24
C ALA A 147 -5.24 2.69 10.90
N LEU A 148 -4.71 3.64 11.70
CA LEU A 148 -3.45 3.45 12.41
C LEU A 148 -3.56 2.37 13.50
N GLU A 149 -4.70 2.25 14.20
CA GLU A 149 -4.93 1.18 15.17
C GLU A 149 -4.93 -0.23 14.52
N VAL A 150 -5.52 -0.37 13.34
CA VAL A 150 -5.47 -1.64 12.57
C VAL A 150 -4.06 -1.94 12.10
N SER A 151 -3.29 -0.93 11.68
CA SER A 151 -1.95 -1.04 11.12
C SER A 151 -0.87 -1.24 12.18
N LYS A 152 -1.14 -0.84 13.43
CA LYS A 152 -0.16 -0.84 14.52
C LYS A 152 0.52 -2.19 14.69
N ASP A 153 1.85 -2.18 14.75
CA ASP A 153 2.74 -3.35 14.93
C ASP A 153 2.59 -4.43 13.83
N LYS A 154 2.03 -4.09 12.65
CA LYS A 154 1.76 -5.05 11.57
C LYS A 154 2.24 -4.60 10.20
N ILE A 155 2.07 -3.32 9.85
CA ILE A 155 2.35 -2.79 8.52
C ILE A 155 2.76 -1.32 8.60
N LEU A 156 3.72 -0.92 7.75
CA LEU A 156 4.10 0.49 7.59
C LEU A 156 2.96 1.27 6.91
N VAL A 157 2.88 2.57 7.16
CA VAL A 157 1.82 3.43 6.63
C VAL A 157 2.41 4.69 6.02
N ASN A 158 2.09 4.97 4.77
CA ASN A 158 2.37 6.26 4.13
C ASN A 158 1.09 7.10 4.08
N LEU A 159 1.16 8.34 4.57
CA LEU A 159 0.03 9.28 4.59
C LEU A 159 0.15 10.26 3.43
N ASP A 160 -0.67 10.09 2.38
CA ASP A 160 -0.81 11.07 1.31
C ASP A 160 -1.81 12.18 1.70
N LYS A 161 -1.67 13.37 1.05
CA LYS A 161 -2.50 14.57 1.30
C LYS A 161 -2.47 15.07 2.75
N SER A 162 -1.47 14.66 3.52
CA SER A 162 -1.33 14.95 4.95
C SER A 162 -0.49 16.19 5.25
N TYR A 163 0.28 16.72 4.28
CA TYR A 163 1.23 17.82 4.50
C TYR A 163 0.56 19.07 5.10
N GLU A 164 -0.54 19.53 4.52
CA GLU A 164 -1.24 20.75 4.96
C GLU A 164 -1.95 20.60 6.33
N ILE A 165 -2.08 19.37 6.81
CA ILE A 165 -2.72 19.01 8.09
C ILE A 165 -1.77 18.18 8.98
N PHE A 166 -0.48 18.43 8.84
CA PHE A 166 0.60 17.66 9.49
C PHE A 166 0.42 17.60 11.00
N ASP A 167 0.15 18.75 11.65
CA ASP A 167 -0.01 18.81 13.12
C ASP A 167 -1.09 17.87 13.62
N LYS A 168 -2.25 17.85 12.95
CA LYS A 168 -3.38 16.96 13.30
C LYS A 168 -3.05 15.50 13.06
N CYS A 169 -2.36 15.19 11.95
CA CYS A 169 -1.89 13.83 11.68
C CYS A 169 -0.91 13.38 12.79
N TYR A 170 0.03 14.25 13.15
CA TYR A 170 1.02 13.94 14.18
C TYR A 170 0.40 13.68 15.56
N GLU A 171 -0.62 14.45 15.95
CA GLU A 171 -1.36 14.20 17.20
C GLU A 171 -1.96 12.79 17.25
N ILE A 172 -2.57 12.32 16.14
CA ILE A 172 -3.15 10.98 16.04
C ILE A 172 -2.06 9.90 16.00
N ILE A 173 -0.94 10.15 15.31
CA ILE A 173 0.22 9.27 15.28
C ILE A 173 0.77 9.05 16.69
N LEU A 174 0.87 10.12 17.49
CA LEU A 174 1.28 10.03 18.89
C LEU A 174 0.27 9.26 19.75
N GLU A 175 -1.02 9.56 19.59
CA GLU A 175 -2.09 8.90 20.35
C GLU A 175 -2.11 7.38 20.10
N THR A 176 -1.86 6.96 18.86
CA THR A 176 -1.84 5.54 18.47
C THR A 176 -0.50 4.86 18.78
N GLY A 177 0.58 5.64 19.00
CA GLY A 177 1.92 5.11 19.23
C GLY A 177 2.53 4.47 17.99
N THR A 178 2.31 5.09 16.81
CA THR A 178 2.74 4.55 15.49
C THR A 178 3.85 5.38 14.82
N GLN A 179 4.59 6.21 15.59
CA GLN A 179 5.56 7.18 15.05
C GLN A 179 6.63 6.54 14.16
N ASN A 180 7.13 5.37 14.55
CA ASN A 180 8.22 4.69 13.83
C ASN A 180 7.77 3.94 12.57
N GLN A 181 6.45 3.82 12.34
CA GLN A 181 5.91 3.08 11.21
C GLN A 181 5.13 3.94 10.22
N VAL A 182 5.07 5.27 10.46
CA VAL A 182 4.32 6.21 9.62
C VAL A 182 5.28 7.14 8.89
N ILE A 183 5.03 7.32 7.57
CA ILE A 183 5.72 8.28 6.71
C ILE A 183 4.72 9.34 6.29
N ILE A 184 5.08 10.63 6.48
CA ILE A 184 4.37 11.78 5.92
C ILE A 184 5.16 12.28 4.72
N LYS A 185 4.48 12.67 3.64
CA LYS A 185 5.14 13.13 2.42
C LYS A 185 4.68 14.50 1.96
N GLY A 186 5.51 15.18 1.19
CA GLY A 186 5.21 16.49 0.61
C GLY A 186 6.22 16.95 -0.42
N SER A 187 5.82 17.90 -1.29
CA SER A 187 6.65 18.38 -2.41
C SER A 187 7.35 19.72 -2.15
N LYS A 188 7.41 20.14 -0.88
CA LYS A 188 8.03 21.42 -0.51
C LYS A 188 9.55 21.37 -0.43
N GLN A 189 10.19 22.50 -0.67
CA GLN A 189 11.64 22.64 -0.47
C GLN A 189 12.00 22.48 1.01
N LEU A 190 13.18 21.95 1.30
CA LEU A 190 13.64 21.71 2.68
C LEU A 190 13.52 22.93 3.59
N SER A 191 13.82 24.13 3.08
CA SER A 191 13.73 25.37 3.85
C SER A 191 12.30 25.71 4.28
N GLU A 192 11.30 25.40 3.45
CA GLU A 192 9.88 25.58 3.77
C GLU A 192 9.45 24.52 4.80
N VAL A 193 9.80 23.25 4.57
CA VAL A 193 9.47 22.14 5.49
C VAL A 193 10.08 22.39 6.88
N LYS A 194 11.34 22.85 6.95
CA LYS A 194 11.97 23.22 8.23
C LYS A 194 11.28 24.38 8.93
N LYS A 195 10.80 25.35 8.18
CA LYS A 195 10.07 26.49 8.73
C LYS A 195 8.70 26.09 9.27
N GLU A 196 7.99 25.21 8.54
CA GLU A 196 6.62 24.81 8.87
C GLU A 196 6.59 23.67 9.89
N PHE A 197 7.44 22.66 9.72
CA PHE A 197 7.38 21.40 10.47
C PHE A 197 8.72 20.95 11.06
N GLY A 198 9.72 21.82 11.16
CA GLY A 198 11.06 21.47 11.66
C GLY A 198 11.06 20.80 13.06
N ASN A 199 10.07 21.09 13.88
CA ASN A 199 9.90 20.47 15.20
C ASN A 199 9.49 18.98 15.14
N TYR A 200 9.08 18.48 13.98
CA TYR A 200 8.57 17.12 13.78
C TYR A 200 9.50 16.23 12.97
N LEU A 201 10.46 16.81 12.18
CA LEU A 201 11.30 16.08 11.22
C LEU A 201 12.17 14.97 11.84
N ASN A 202 12.42 15.04 13.15
CA ASN A 202 13.12 13.99 13.90
C ASN A 202 12.21 13.11 14.78
N LYS A 203 10.89 13.20 14.60
CA LYS A 203 9.89 12.49 15.42
C LYS A 203 8.97 11.60 14.60
N VAL A 204 8.91 11.82 13.31
CA VAL A 204 8.17 11.01 12.35
C VAL A 204 8.92 11.07 11.01
N HIS A 205 8.88 10.01 10.23
CA HIS A 205 9.53 9.99 8.92
C HIS A 205 8.83 10.96 7.96
N PHE A 206 9.64 11.81 7.31
CA PHE A 206 9.17 12.69 6.24
C PHE A 206 9.84 12.29 4.92
N MET A 207 9.06 12.23 3.84
CA MET A 207 9.52 11.87 2.50
C MET A 207 9.23 12.99 1.50
N PRO A 208 10.28 13.59 0.88
CA PRO A 208 10.11 14.56 -0.21
C PRO A 208 9.61 13.87 -1.49
N ILE A 209 8.63 14.50 -2.15
CA ILE A 209 8.18 14.13 -3.51
C ILE A 209 8.94 14.98 -4.51
N ILE A 210 9.62 14.37 -5.45
CA ILE A 210 10.47 15.01 -6.46
C ILE A 210 9.97 14.65 -7.86
N SER A 211 9.62 15.68 -8.63
CA SER A 211 9.31 15.51 -10.05
C SER A 211 10.60 15.66 -10.87
N LEU A 212 11.04 14.61 -11.54
CA LEU A 212 12.31 14.65 -12.31
C LEU A 212 12.27 15.51 -13.58
N PRO A 213 11.11 15.83 -14.21
CA PRO A 213 11.05 16.88 -15.22
C PRO A 213 11.39 18.28 -14.69
N ASP A 214 11.31 18.48 -13.37
CA ASP A 214 11.53 19.80 -12.75
C ASP A 214 13.00 20.15 -12.74
N LYS A 215 13.31 21.40 -13.13
CA LYS A 215 14.70 21.90 -13.21
C LYS A 215 15.40 21.93 -11.86
N ASP A 216 14.63 22.08 -10.79
CA ASP A 216 15.15 22.19 -9.42
C ASP A 216 15.29 20.84 -8.69
N ALA A 217 14.91 19.72 -9.36
CA ALA A 217 14.95 18.39 -8.75
C ALA A 217 16.30 18.06 -8.13
N LYS A 218 17.39 18.23 -8.88
CA LYS A 218 18.75 17.99 -8.38
C LYS A 218 19.12 18.87 -7.19
N THR A 219 18.82 20.17 -7.27
CA THR A 219 19.12 21.12 -6.19
C THR A 219 18.31 20.78 -4.94
N THR A 220 17.07 20.35 -5.11
CA THR A 220 16.19 19.94 -4.00
C THR A 220 16.73 18.68 -3.32
N VAL A 221 17.07 17.64 -4.08
CA VAL A 221 17.66 16.40 -3.55
C VAL A 221 18.95 16.69 -2.79
N GLU A 222 19.87 17.46 -3.38
CA GLU A 222 21.14 17.85 -2.75
C GLU A 222 20.95 18.64 -1.45
N ALA A 223 19.95 19.50 -1.38
CA ALA A 223 19.64 20.26 -0.16
C ALA A 223 19.25 19.33 1.00
N TYR A 224 18.46 18.28 0.74
CA TYR A 224 18.11 17.27 1.73
C TYR A 224 19.31 16.38 2.11
N LEU A 225 20.03 15.83 1.13
CA LEU A 225 21.16 14.92 1.35
C LEU A 225 22.36 15.59 2.04
N SER A 226 22.51 16.91 1.91
CA SER A 226 23.55 17.69 2.58
C SER A 226 23.12 18.23 3.94
N SER A 227 21.90 17.94 4.37
CA SER A 227 21.39 18.36 5.67
C SER A 227 21.71 17.30 6.75
N ASN A 228 21.52 17.67 8.02
CA ASN A 228 21.57 16.70 9.14
C ASN A 228 20.31 15.84 9.25
N GLU A 229 19.32 16.05 8.36
CA GLU A 229 18.02 15.41 8.35
C GLU A 229 17.80 14.77 6.98
N ILE A 230 18.63 13.75 6.66
CA ILE A 230 18.48 12.96 5.44
C ILE A 230 17.11 12.26 5.53
N PRO A 231 16.22 12.40 4.52
CA PRO A 231 14.94 11.74 4.54
C PRO A 231 15.10 10.22 4.40
N ILE A 232 14.16 9.46 4.92
CA ILE A 232 14.15 8.00 4.83
C ILE A 232 14.13 7.52 3.37
N ALA A 233 13.42 8.25 2.51
CA ALA A 233 13.31 8.01 1.07
C ALA A 233 12.99 9.31 0.32
N PHE A 234 13.17 9.29 -1.01
CA PHE A 234 12.61 10.26 -1.95
C PHE A 234 11.59 9.56 -2.84
N GLU A 235 10.37 10.09 -2.94
CA GLU A 235 9.40 9.67 -3.94
C GLU A 235 9.66 10.41 -5.26
N PHE A 236 10.10 9.68 -6.29
CA PHE A 236 10.34 10.25 -7.61
C PHE A 236 9.21 9.96 -8.59
N THR A 237 8.86 10.96 -9.40
CA THR A 237 8.10 10.75 -10.63
C THR A 237 9.04 10.84 -11.82
N VAL A 238 9.05 9.82 -12.68
CA VAL A 238 9.93 9.70 -13.84
C VAL A 238 9.10 9.73 -15.11
N ALA A 239 9.11 10.83 -15.84
CA ALA A 239 8.20 11.02 -16.98
C ALA A 239 8.56 10.15 -18.21
N ASN A 240 9.85 9.86 -18.43
CA ASN A 240 10.35 9.05 -19.55
C ASN A 240 11.78 8.56 -19.33
N ASP A 241 12.22 7.56 -20.08
CA ASP A 241 13.55 6.92 -19.99
C ASP A 241 14.72 7.80 -20.42
N THR A 242 14.48 9.00 -20.97
CA THR A 242 15.56 9.92 -21.36
C THR A 242 16.06 10.79 -20.20
N ILE A 243 15.44 10.67 -19.02
CA ILE A 243 15.80 11.42 -17.81
C ILE A 243 17.06 10.82 -17.21
N THR A 244 18.19 11.49 -17.39
CA THR A 244 19.52 11.00 -16.93
C THR A 244 19.69 11.02 -15.42
N PHE A 245 18.86 11.74 -14.68
CA PHE A 245 18.93 11.80 -13.21
C PHE A 245 18.73 10.42 -12.54
N ILE A 246 18.07 9.48 -13.21
CA ILE A 246 17.93 8.09 -12.74
C ILE A 246 19.29 7.46 -12.43
N ASN A 247 20.34 7.83 -13.16
CA ASN A 247 21.68 7.33 -12.94
C ASN A 247 22.28 7.75 -11.57
N GLU A 248 21.70 8.75 -10.91
CA GLU A 248 22.09 9.23 -9.59
C GLU A 248 21.41 8.43 -8.45
N PHE A 249 20.41 7.60 -8.73
CA PHE A 249 19.66 6.85 -7.70
C PHE A 249 20.56 5.97 -6.84
N LYS A 250 21.53 5.29 -7.44
CA LYS A 250 22.51 4.49 -6.70
C LYS A 250 23.30 5.33 -5.68
N GLU A 251 23.78 6.51 -6.10
CA GLU A 251 24.51 7.43 -5.22
C GLU A 251 23.62 7.95 -4.08
N ILE A 252 22.35 8.27 -4.37
CA ILE A 252 21.38 8.71 -3.36
C ILE A 252 21.22 7.64 -2.29
N ARG A 253 21.08 6.35 -2.69
CA ARG A 253 21.00 5.22 -1.76
C ARG A 253 22.27 5.07 -0.92
N GLU A 254 23.44 5.18 -1.54
CA GLU A 254 24.74 5.14 -0.84
C GLU A 254 24.90 6.28 0.19
N ARG A 255 24.15 7.37 0.02
CA ARG A 255 24.07 8.50 0.96
C ARG A 255 22.98 8.34 2.03
N GLY A 256 22.26 7.24 2.05
CA GLY A 256 21.36 6.86 3.14
C GLY A 256 19.86 7.16 2.92
N ALA A 257 19.43 7.43 1.68
CA ALA A 257 18.01 7.63 1.37
C ALA A 257 17.52 6.64 0.33
N SER A 258 16.43 5.95 0.59
CA SER A 258 15.79 5.01 -0.35
C SER A 258 15.15 5.72 -1.55
N ILE A 259 14.96 4.99 -2.64
CA ILE A 259 14.34 5.47 -3.87
C ILE A 259 12.93 4.86 -3.99
N TRP A 260 11.93 5.71 -3.97
CA TRP A 260 10.53 5.33 -4.17
C TRP A 260 10.05 5.77 -5.54
N VAL A 261 9.43 4.87 -6.31
CA VAL A 261 8.74 5.18 -7.56
C VAL A 261 7.39 4.45 -7.61
N ASN A 262 6.37 5.13 -8.17
CA ASN A 262 5.04 4.58 -8.29
C ASN A 262 4.87 3.83 -9.62
N ALA A 263 4.46 2.56 -9.58
CA ALA A 263 4.14 1.75 -10.77
C ALA A 263 2.71 2.00 -11.30
N LEU A 264 2.03 3.05 -10.85
CA LEU A 264 0.60 3.28 -11.06
C LEU A 264 0.24 3.76 -12.47
N TRP A 265 0.93 4.81 -12.95
CA TRP A 265 0.61 5.48 -14.21
C TRP A 265 1.88 5.71 -15.04
N PRO A 266 1.80 5.57 -16.39
CA PRO A 266 2.98 5.62 -17.27
C PRO A 266 3.87 6.85 -17.10
N GLN A 267 3.29 8.01 -16.77
CA GLN A 267 4.01 9.27 -16.60
C GLN A 267 4.81 9.37 -15.29
N HIS A 268 4.67 8.41 -14.39
CA HIS A 268 5.38 8.39 -13.10
C HIS A 268 6.58 7.43 -13.08
N ASN A 269 6.70 6.55 -14.10
CA ASN A 269 7.63 5.43 -14.11
C ASN A 269 8.20 5.16 -15.51
N ALA A 270 8.35 6.20 -16.31
CA ALA A 270 8.84 6.13 -17.71
C ALA A 270 8.06 5.13 -18.58
N GLY A 271 6.80 4.84 -18.24
CA GLY A 271 5.96 3.90 -18.98
C GLY A 271 6.04 2.45 -18.49
N HIS A 272 6.69 2.17 -17.36
CA HIS A 272 6.81 0.84 -16.75
C HIS A 272 5.75 0.66 -15.66
N ASP A 273 4.49 0.52 -16.06
CA ASP A 273 3.33 0.55 -15.16
C ASP A 273 2.72 -0.83 -14.89
N ASP A 274 1.89 -0.89 -13.83
CA ASP A 274 1.19 -2.08 -13.38
C ASP A 274 0.28 -2.72 -14.44
N GLU A 275 -0.31 -1.94 -15.36
CA GLU A 275 -1.20 -2.49 -16.39
C GLU A 275 -0.40 -3.26 -17.44
N LYS A 276 0.82 -2.80 -17.76
CA LYS A 276 1.75 -3.56 -18.60
C LYS A 276 2.27 -4.80 -17.89
N ALA A 277 2.55 -4.69 -16.58
CA ALA A 277 3.04 -5.79 -15.79
C ALA A 277 2.06 -6.97 -15.69
N VAL A 278 0.75 -6.74 -15.85
CA VAL A 278 -0.25 -7.83 -15.95
C VAL A 278 0.01 -8.75 -17.14
N GLN A 279 0.54 -8.20 -18.24
CA GLN A 279 0.82 -8.96 -19.45
C GLN A 279 2.26 -9.50 -19.46
N ASP A 280 3.20 -8.74 -18.92
CA ASP A 280 4.62 -9.06 -18.88
C ASP A 280 5.26 -8.56 -17.58
N LEU A 281 5.51 -9.48 -16.66
CA LEU A 281 6.11 -9.18 -15.34
C LEU A 281 7.52 -8.59 -15.44
N SER A 282 8.23 -8.77 -16.57
CA SER A 282 9.56 -8.18 -16.76
C SER A 282 9.55 -6.66 -16.77
N VAL A 283 8.38 -6.02 -16.90
CA VAL A 283 8.20 -4.57 -16.71
C VAL A 283 8.73 -4.11 -15.35
N TYR A 284 8.64 -4.95 -14.31
CA TYR A 284 9.17 -4.63 -12.98
C TYR A 284 10.71 -4.70 -12.92
N ASP A 285 11.40 -5.34 -13.88
CA ASP A 285 12.87 -5.35 -13.93
C ASP A 285 13.44 -3.93 -14.08
N TRP A 286 12.72 -3.02 -14.76
CA TRP A 286 13.13 -1.62 -14.87
C TRP A 286 13.35 -0.95 -13.51
N PHE A 287 12.48 -1.20 -12.53
CA PHE A 287 12.63 -0.64 -11.17
C PHE A 287 13.88 -1.19 -10.50
N ILE A 288 14.10 -2.49 -10.59
CA ILE A 288 15.25 -3.19 -9.97
C ILE A 288 16.56 -2.71 -10.59
N GLU A 289 16.64 -2.65 -11.93
CA GLU A 289 17.83 -2.25 -12.69
C GLU A 289 18.21 -0.78 -12.45
N ASN A 290 17.23 0.06 -12.09
CA ASN A 290 17.45 1.47 -11.77
C ASN A 290 17.61 1.74 -10.26
N ASN A 291 17.88 0.72 -9.45
CA ASN A 291 18.11 0.84 -8.01
C ASN A 291 16.92 1.46 -7.23
N ILE A 292 15.69 1.19 -7.67
CA ILE A 292 14.48 1.58 -6.97
C ILE A 292 14.16 0.48 -5.96
N ASP A 293 14.11 0.83 -4.70
CA ASP A 293 13.95 -0.10 -3.57
C ASP A 293 12.60 0.03 -2.84
N ILE A 294 11.76 1.00 -3.24
CA ILE A 294 10.38 1.11 -2.76
C ILE A 294 9.46 1.29 -3.98
N ILE A 295 8.52 0.37 -4.17
CA ILE A 295 7.61 0.39 -5.31
C ILE A 295 6.16 0.46 -4.84
N GLN A 296 5.46 1.55 -5.16
CA GLN A 296 4.03 1.67 -4.92
C GLN A 296 3.24 1.14 -6.12
N THR A 297 2.25 0.28 -5.85
CA THR A 297 1.54 -0.49 -6.86
C THR A 297 0.03 -0.59 -6.57
N ASP A 298 -0.76 -0.66 -7.63
CA ASP A 298 -2.18 -1.05 -7.60
C ASP A 298 -2.38 -2.59 -7.63
N ARG A 299 -1.27 -3.35 -7.69
CA ARG A 299 -1.27 -4.82 -7.79
C ARG A 299 -0.32 -5.46 -6.79
N PRO A 300 -0.51 -5.21 -5.48
CA PRO A 300 0.47 -5.57 -4.45
C PRO A 300 0.79 -7.06 -4.43
N GLN A 301 -0.20 -7.94 -4.61
CA GLN A 301 0.03 -9.39 -4.65
C GLN A 301 0.86 -9.82 -5.87
N LEU A 302 0.65 -9.17 -7.03
CA LEU A 302 1.37 -9.47 -8.27
C LEU A 302 2.84 -9.09 -8.12
N LEU A 303 3.12 -7.86 -7.70
CA LEU A 303 4.48 -7.37 -7.47
C LEU A 303 5.20 -8.20 -6.40
N LEU A 304 4.56 -8.45 -5.26
CA LEU A 304 5.12 -9.27 -4.18
C LEU A 304 5.54 -10.66 -4.67
N SER A 305 4.66 -11.33 -5.44
CA SER A 305 4.94 -12.65 -6.00
C SER A 305 6.12 -12.63 -6.97
N TYR A 306 6.21 -11.56 -7.79
CA TYR A 306 7.32 -11.36 -8.70
C TYR A 306 8.65 -11.16 -7.96
N LEU A 307 8.70 -10.26 -6.97
CA LEU A 307 9.90 -10.01 -6.18
C LEU A 307 10.38 -11.23 -5.42
N ARG A 308 9.46 -12.03 -4.86
CA ARG A 308 9.78 -13.32 -4.22
C ARG A 308 10.43 -14.30 -5.21
N SER A 309 9.95 -14.35 -6.44
CA SER A 309 10.55 -15.22 -7.49
C SER A 309 11.99 -14.80 -7.83
N LYS A 310 12.32 -13.53 -7.67
CA LYS A 310 13.65 -12.93 -7.87
C LYS A 310 14.51 -12.95 -6.60
N LYS A 311 13.99 -13.38 -5.44
CA LYS A 311 14.64 -13.34 -4.12
C LYS A 311 14.97 -11.90 -3.66
N LEU A 312 14.14 -10.96 -4.04
CA LEU A 312 14.22 -9.54 -3.67
C LEU A 312 13.18 -9.18 -2.61
N HIS A 313 12.44 -10.17 -2.12
CA HIS A 313 11.48 -10.10 -1.01
C HIS A 313 11.36 -11.47 -0.34
N ASP A 314 10.98 -11.51 0.97
CA ASP A 314 10.79 -12.74 1.78
C ASP A 314 9.58 -13.58 1.35
#